data_5d66ced87dcd2d3954dcdbefc7079134
#
_entry.id   5d66ced87dcd2d3954dcdbefc7079134
#
_cell.length_a   1.000
_cell.length_b   1.000
_cell.length_c   1.000
_cell.angle_alpha   90.00
_cell.angle_beta   90.00
_cell.angle_gamma   90.00
#
_symmetry.space_group_name_H-M   'P 1'
#
loop_
_entity.id
_entity.type
_entity.pdbx_description
1 polymer ?
#
loop_
_entity_poly.entity_id
_entity_poly.type
_entity_poly.pdbx_seq_one_letter_code
_entity_poly.pdbx_strand_id
1 'polypeptide(L)'
;QLSSEWESEGVKILHISDWYKIGIFDEYLLSQGASYDQIGTHAGLRDTALLLAIAPEHVRKENISPGKGSDIDGVSGDPTIATAELGKVGFDLIFNAAMDQIRELMARD
;
A
#
# COMPACT_ATOMS: atom_id res chain seq x y z
N GLN A 1 7.56 -4.86 -23.75
CA GLN A 1 8.66 -5.57 -24.41
C GLN A 1 8.49 -7.09 -24.28
N LEU A 2 8.40 -7.64 -23.03
CA LEU A 2 8.19 -9.09 -22.85
C LEU A 2 6.88 -9.58 -23.48
N SER A 3 5.82 -8.77 -23.46
CA SER A 3 4.55 -9.13 -24.06
C SER A 3 4.65 -9.35 -25.56
N SER A 4 5.43 -8.52 -26.28
CA SER A 4 5.62 -8.66 -27.72
C SER A 4 6.45 -9.90 -28.10
N GLU A 5 7.33 -10.37 -27.23
CA GLU A 5 8.14 -11.56 -27.45
C GLU A 5 7.30 -12.84 -27.39
N TRP A 6 6.26 -12.88 -26.58
CA TRP A 6 5.43 -14.05 -26.32
C TRP A 6 4.04 -14.01 -26.97
N GLU A 7 3.71 -12.90 -27.63
CA GLU A 7 2.40 -12.71 -28.23
C GLU A 7 2.07 -13.76 -29.29
N SER A 8 3.06 -14.16 -30.07
CA SER A 8 2.90 -15.19 -31.09
C SER A 8 2.55 -16.58 -30.52
N GLU A 9 2.83 -16.81 -29.24
CA GLU A 9 2.51 -18.04 -28.52
C GLU A 9 1.20 -17.94 -27.72
N GLY A 10 0.46 -16.86 -27.87
CA GLY A 10 -0.81 -16.63 -27.17
C GLY A 10 -0.64 -16.25 -25.70
N VAL A 11 0.57 -15.87 -25.28
CA VAL A 11 0.86 -15.45 -23.91
C VAL A 11 0.77 -13.94 -23.79
N LYS A 12 0.02 -13.45 -22.79
CA LYS A 12 -0.04 -12.04 -22.44
C LYS A 12 0.72 -11.80 -21.11
N ILE A 13 1.61 -10.83 -21.11
CA ILE A 13 2.31 -10.39 -19.90
C ILE A 13 1.78 -9.00 -19.56
N LEU A 14 1.16 -8.89 -18.39
CA LEU A 14 0.49 -7.67 -17.93
C LEU A 14 1.20 -7.13 -16.69
N HIS A 15 1.45 -5.82 -16.70
CA HIS A 15 1.98 -5.10 -15.54
C HIS A 15 0.83 -4.45 -14.77
N ILE A 16 0.62 -4.87 -13.53
CA ILE A 16 -0.44 -4.36 -12.68
C ILE A 16 0.14 -3.24 -11.80
N SER A 17 0.22 -2.04 -12.38
CA SER A 17 0.78 -0.86 -11.70
C SER A 17 -0.12 -0.33 -10.59
N ASP A 18 -1.43 -0.52 -10.70
CA ASP A 18 -2.40 0.03 -9.75
C ASP A 18 -2.37 -0.65 -8.38
N TRP A 19 -1.65 -1.77 -8.25
CA TRP A 19 -1.31 -2.32 -6.94
C TRP A 19 -0.47 -1.35 -6.09
N TYR A 20 0.30 -0.48 -6.71
CA TYR A 20 1.10 0.56 -6.05
C TYR A 20 0.41 1.93 -6.02
N LYS A 21 -0.88 2.00 -6.27
CA LYS A 21 -1.65 3.24 -6.23
C LYS A 21 -1.94 3.68 -4.78
N ILE A 22 -0.88 3.72 -4.00
CA ILE A 22 -0.93 4.02 -2.56
C ILE A 22 -1.47 5.41 -2.24
N GLY A 23 -1.41 6.34 -3.19
CA GLY A 23 -2.02 7.66 -3.05
C GLY A 23 -3.52 7.63 -2.75
N ILE A 24 -4.24 6.60 -3.20
CA ILE A 24 -5.65 6.40 -2.86
C ILE A 24 -5.83 6.18 -1.35
N PHE A 25 -4.94 5.41 -0.76
CA PHE A 25 -4.95 5.18 0.68
C PHE A 25 -4.52 6.43 1.45
N ASP A 26 -3.52 7.15 0.96
CA ASP A 26 -3.09 8.41 1.59
C ASP A 26 -4.23 9.43 1.62
N GLU A 27 -4.98 9.59 0.54
CA GLU A 27 -6.16 10.47 0.49
C GLU A 27 -7.22 10.07 1.53
N TYR A 28 -7.46 8.79 1.69
CA TYR A 28 -8.36 8.30 2.73
C TYR A 28 -7.86 8.63 4.13
N LEU A 29 -6.57 8.38 4.42
CA LEU A 29 -5.96 8.70 5.71
C LEU A 29 -6.03 10.21 6.02
N LEU A 30 -5.80 11.05 5.02
CA LEU A 30 -5.98 12.51 5.16
C LEU A 30 -7.42 12.87 5.51
N SER A 31 -8.40 12.21 4.88
CA SER A 31 -9.83 12.42 5.16
C SER A 31 -10.21 12.01 6.59
N GLN A 32 -9.46 11.10 7.18
CA GLN A 32 -9.65 10.66 8.57
C GLN A 32 -8.89 11.53 9.59
N GLY A 33 -8.23 12.59 9.13
CA GLY A 33 -7.56 13.57 10.00
C GLY A 33 -6.06 13.38 10.15
N ALA A 34 -5.45 12.41 9.47
CA ALA A 34 -4.00 12.28 9.46
C ALA A 34 -3.34 13.39 8.62
N SER A 35 -2.08 13.68 8.91
CA SER A 35 -1.23 14.55 8.09
C SER A 35 -0.28 13.73 7.22
N TYR A 36 0.28 14.35 6.19
CA TYR A 36 1.33 13.72 5.37
C TYR A 36 2.54 13.31 6.20
N ASP A 37 2.92 14.13 7.18
CA ASP A 37 4.04 13.80 8.08
C ASP A 37 3.77 12.55 8.92
N GLN A 38 2.52 12.36 9.36
CA GLN A 38 2.12 11.15 10.10
C GLN A 38 2.04 9.91 9.21
N ILE A 39 1.53 10.07 7.98
CA ILE A 39 1.49 8.97 6.99
C ILE A 39 2.90 8.48 6.72
N GLY A 40 3.80 9.41 6.47
CA GLY A 40 5.22 9.13 6.29
C GLY A 40 5.54 8.42 4.98
N THR A 41 6.81 8.13 4.81
CA THR A 41 7.34 7.47 3.61
C THR A 41 7.87 6.07 3.87
N HIS A 42 8.05 5.69 5.14
CA HIS A 42 8.55 4.37 5.50
C HIS A 42 8.18 4.01 6.94
N ALA A 43 7.52 2.87 7.10
CA ALA A 43 7.09 2.33 8.39
C ALA A 43 6.27 3.31 9.26
N GLY A 44 5.63 4.30 8.66
CA GLY A 44 4.73 5.25 9.32
C GLY A 44 3.32 4.70 9.46
N LEU A 45 2.35 5.59 9.49
CA LEU A 45 0.93 5.23 9.64
C LEU A 45 0.46 4.25 8.55
N ARG A 46 0.70 4.57 7.28
CA ARG A 46 0.22 3.75 6.15
C ARG A 46 0.75 2.32 6.21
N ASP A 47 2.06 2.18 6.24
CA ASP A 47 2.70 0.87 6.18
C ASP A 47 2.34 0.01 7.39
N THR A 48 2.31 0.62 8.57
CA THR A 48 1.96 -0.08 9.82
C THR A 48 0.49 -0.48 9.84
N ALA A 49 -0.42 0.37 9.37
CA ALA A 49 -1.84 0.05 9.29
C ALA A 49 -2.10 -1.14 8.35
N LEU A 50 -1.46 -1.16 7.18
CA LEU A 50 -1.57 -2.29 6.24
C LEU A 50 -1.07 -3.60 6.89
N LEU A 51 0.06 -3.56 7.56
CA LEU A 51 0.61 -4.75 8.21
C LEU A 51 -0.28 -5.23 9.37
N LEU A 52 -0.83 -4.31 10.17
CA LEU A 52 -1.80 -4.64 11.22
C LEU A 52 -3.06 -5.32 10.66
N ALA A 53 -3.52 -4.92 9.47
CA ALA A 53 -4.69 -5.52 8.85
C ALA A 53 -4.44 -6.93 8.33
N ILE A 54 -3.22 -7.23 7.86
CA ILE A 54 -2.90 -8.47 7.16
C ILE A 54 -2.23 -9.48 8.09
N ALA A 55 -1.26 -9.03 8.89
CA ALA A 55 -0.41 -9.89 9.71
C ALA A 55 -0.03 -9.16 11.02
N PRO A 56 -0.99 -8.92 11.92
CA PRO A 56 -0.75 -8.14 13.15
C PRO A 56 0.31 -8.77 14.06
N GLU A 57 0.51 -10.07 13.97
CA GLU A 57 1.54 -10.81 14.73
C GLU A 57 2.97 -10.44 14.34
N HIS A 58 3.16 -9.82 13.16
CA HIS A 58 4.47 -9.35 12.70
C HIS A 58 4.76 -7.89 13.11
N VAL A 59 3.81 -7.22 13.75
CA VAL A 59 4.03 -5.88 14.29
C VAL A 59 4.46 -5.97 15.76
N ARG A 60 5.67 -5.51 16.04
CA ARG A 60 6.20 -5.45 17.42
C ARG A 60 5.62 -4.23 18.15
N LYS A 61 4.40 -4.40 18.64
CA LYS A 61 3.60 -3.29 19.20
C LYS A 61 4.28 -2.59 20.38
N GLU A 62 5.07 -3.35 21.15
CA GLU A 62 5.82 -2.84 22.29
C GLU A 62 6.96 -1.88 21.90
N ASN A 63 7.38 -1.90 20.64
CA ASN A 63 8.48 -1.07 20.13
C ASN A 63 8.01 0.11 19.27
N ILE A 64 6.70 0.26 19.07
CA ILE A 64 6.16 1.33 18.25
C ILE A 64 6.35 2.69 18.95
N SER A 65 6.92 3.63 18.20
CA SER A 65 7.06 5.04 18.61
C SER A 65 7.00 5.94 17.37
N PRO A 66 6.69 7.24 17.53
CA PRO A 66 6.78 8.17 16.39
C PRO A 66 8.18 8.14 15.80
N GLY A 67 8.24 8.16 14.46
CA GLY A 67 9.51 8.10 13.73
C GLY A 67 10.39 9.32 13.99
N LYS A 68 11.68 9.07 14.08
CA LYS A 68 12.71 10.12 14.22
C LYS A 68 13.36 10.45 12.88
N GLY A 69 13.09 9.66 11.88
CA GLY A 69 13.62 9.77 10.53
C GLY A 69 14.27 8.48 10.05
N SER A 70 14.18 8.23 8.74
CA SER A 70 14.68 7.00 8.13
C SER A 70 16.16 6.76 8.41
N ASP A 71 16.95 7.83 8.56
CA ASP A 71 18.39 7.76 8.83
C ASP A 71 18.72 7.47 10.31
N ILE A 72 17.75 7.65 11.21
CA ILE A 72 17.95 7.53 12.66
C ILE A 72 17.43 6.20 13.19
N ASP A 73 16.16 5.89 12.94
CA ASP A 73 15.51 4.70 13.46
C ASP A 73 14.80 3.87 12.37
N GLY A 74 14.96 4.26 11.11
CA GLY A 74 14.32 3.60 9.98
C GLY A 74 12.83 3.93 9.80
N VAL A 75 12.30 4.88 10.56
CA VAL A 75 10.88 5.23 10.55
C VAL A 75 10.68 6.68 10.10
N SER A 76 9.91 6.87 9.04
CA SER A 76 9.44 8.18 8.58
C SER A 76 7.92 8.20 8.66
N GLY A 77 7.38 8.82 9.68
CA GLY A 77 5.96 8.89 9.96
C GLY A 77 5.62 8.54 11.39
N ASP A 78 4.33 8.34 11.67
CA ASP A 78 3.83 8.00 13.00
C ASP A 78 3.06 6.66 12.99
N PRO A 79 3.73 5.54 13.29
CA PRO A 79 3.06 4.25 13.37
C PRO A 79 2.15 4.11 14.60
N THR A 80 2.25 5.00 15.59
CA THR A 80 1.49 4.88 16.86
C THR A 80 -0.01 5.06 16.68
N ILE A 81 -0.41 5.77 15.62
CA ILE A 81 -1.83 6.02 15.29
C ILE A 81 -2.40 5.02 14.28
N ALA A 82 -1.60 4.04 13.87
CA ALA A 82 -2.03 2.99 12.95
C ALA A 82 -3.01 2.04 13.63
N THR A 83 -4.06 1.65 12.89
CA THR A 83 -5.03 0.65 13.30
C THR A 83 -5.26 -0.37 12.20
N ALA A 84 -5.67 -1.58 12.56
CA ALA A 84 -6.04 -2.61 11.60
C ALA A 84 -7.25 -2.17 10.74
N GLU A 85 -8.17 -1.43 11.31
CA GLU A 85 -9.37 -0.91 10.62
C GLU A 85 -8.98 0.04 9.49
N LEU A 86 -8.07 0.98 9.74
CA LEU A 86 -7.54 1.87 8.70
C LEU A 86 -6.83 1.08 7.62
N GLY A 87 -6.02 0.11 8.00
CA GLY A 87 -5.28 -0.75 7.08
C GLY A 87 -6.19 -1.59 6.19
N LYS A 88 -7.30 -2.08 6.73
CA LYS A 88 -8.28 -2.85 5.97
C LYS A 88 -8.92 -2.01 4.85
N VAL A 89 -9.30 -0.78 5.16
CA VAL A 89 -9.83 0.14 4.15
C VAL A 89 -8.77 0.42 3.08
N GLY A 90 -7.54 0.69 3.49
CA GLY A 90 -6.43 0.92 2.55
C GLY A 90 -6.16 -0.28 1.66
N PHE A 91 -6.13 -1.48 2.23
CA PHE A 91 -5.96 -2.72 1.47
C PHE A 91 -7.09 -2.90 0.45
N ASP A 92 -8.34 -2.72 0.85
CA ASP A 92 -9.49 -2.86 -0.06
C ASP A 92 -9.43 -1.84 -1.20
N LEU A 93 -9.04 -0.59 -0.94
CA LEU A 93 -8.88 0.44 -1.96
C LEU A 93 -7.83 0.04 -3.01
N ILE A 94 -6.65 -0.37 -2.55
CA ILE A 94 -5.55 -0.77 -3.43
C ILE A 94 -5.90 -2.06 -4.19
N PHE A 95 -6.47 -3.03 -3.51
CA PHE A 95 -6.90 -4.30 -4.09
C PHE A 95 -7.94 -4.08 -5.20
N ASN A 96 -8.96 -3.28 -4.94
CA ASN A 96 -9.99 -2.99 -5.94
C ASN A 96 -9.42 -2.26 -7.15
N ALA A 97 -8.52 -1.30 -6.96
CA ALA A 97 -7.84 -0.62 -8.06
C ALA A 97 -7.04 -1.62 -8.93
N ALA A 98 -6.30 -2.51 -8.30
CA ALA A 98 -5.53 -3.55 -9.01
C ALA A 98 -6.46 -4.51 -9.76
N MET A 99 -7.55 -4.96 -9.15
CA MET A 99 -8.51 -5.87 -9.78
C MET A 99 -9.23 -5.22 -10.97
N ASP A 100 -9.58 -3.95 -10.87
CA ASP A 100 -10.19 -3.21 -11.98
C ASP A 100 -9.20 -3.10 -13.15
N GLN A 101 -7.94 -2.81 -12.88
CA GLN A 101 -6.90 -2.80 -13.89
C GLN A 101 -6.71 -4.17 -14.55
N ILE A 102 -6.70 -5.24 -13.78
CA ILE A 102 -6.58 -6.60 -14.30
C ILE A 102 -7.75 -6.89 -15.27
N ARG A 103 -8.97 -6.60 -14.86
CA ARG A 103 -10.15 -6.83 -15.70
C ARG A 103 -10.09 -6.01 -16.99
N GLU A 104 -9.68 -4.75 -16.89
CA GLU A 104 -9.53 -3.88 -18.05
C GLU A 104 -8.47 -4.41 -19.02
N LEU A 105 -7.29 -4.79 -18.52
CA LEU A 105 -6.20 -5.32 -19.34
C LEU A 105 -6.55 -6.67 -19.97
N MET A 106 -7.26 -7.54 -19.26
CA MET A 106 -7.71 -8.82 -19.78
C MET A 106 -8.78 -8.68 -20.85
N ALA A 107 -9.58 -7.62 -20.82
CA ALA A 107 -10.61 -7.34 -21.81
C ALA A 107 -10.05 -6.77 -23.13
N ARG A 108 -8.79 -6.35 -23.15
CA ARG A 108 -8.11 -5.85 -24.36
C ARG A 108 -7.66 -7.04 -25.24
N ASP A 109 -7.94 -6.93 -26.53
CA ASP A 109 -7.47 -7.88 -27.54
C ASP A 109 -6.01 -7.63 -27.95
#